data_e2fb532e5b00276281443f7b31255b7c
#
_entry.id   e2fb532e5b00276281443f7b31255b7c
#
_cell.length_a   1.000
_cell.length_b   1.000
_cell.length_c   1.000
_cell.angle_alpha   90.00
_cell.angle_beta   90.00
_cell.angle_gamma   90.00
#
_symmetry.space_group_name_H-M   'P 1'
#
loop_
_entity.id
_entity.type
_entity.pdbx_description
1 polymer ?
#
loop_
_entity_poly.entity_id
_entity_poly.type
_entity_poly.pdbx_seq_one_letter_code
_entity_poly.pdbx_strand_id
1 'polypeptide(L)'
;MKTNVNNLSDLDLAKMLEDQFGTENLLKSNSGIWHFDGLIWRRLSDDELKAAATTLQAERVDRVMRSRLSGMLEVFKTYNWISNADFELGDPSIVVMADGYRDYNSGAWNKIDADRELRRRICLPASYTGARPAQFDKFLRDILCDAEGEALNDREALTELIWEML
;
A
#
# COMPACT_ATOMS: atom_id res chain seq x y z
N MET A 1 8.55 8.93 -33.17
CA MET A 1 9.79 9.68 -33.39
C MET A 1 10.71 9.35 -32.21
N LYS A 2 11.77 8.54 -32.39
CA LYS A 2 12.71 8.23 -31.30
C LYS A 2 13.55 9.48 -31.06
N THR A 3 13.43 10.06 -29.89
CA THR A 3 14.27 11.17 -29.44
C THR A 3 15.73 10.66 -29.40
N ASN A 4 16.64 11.44 -29.93
CA ASN A 4 18.07 11.04 -29.97
C ASN A 4 18.65 11.06 -28.54
N VAL A 5 18.59 9.91 -27.88
CA VAL A 5 18.87 9.68 -26.45
C VAL A 5 20.37 9.82 -26.11
N ASN A 6 21.23 9.94 -27.13
CA ASN A 6 22.67 10.12 -26.91
C ASN A 6 23.04 11.42 -26.17
N ASN A 7 22.09 12.36 -26.03
CA ASN A 7 22.30 13.65 -25.34
C ASN A 7 21.59 13.76 -23.97
N LEU A 8 20.85 12.73 -23.51
CA LEU A 8 20.22 12.78 -22.19
C LEU A 8 21.27 12.56 -21.10
N SER A 9 21.24 13.38 -20.06
CA SER A 9 22.04 13.20 -18.86
C SER A 9 21.51 12.06 -18.00
N ASP A 10 22.31 11.56 -17.04
CA ASP A 10 21.84 10.59 -16.06
C ASP A 10 20.68 11.15 -15.20
N LEU A 11 20.67 12.47 -14.98
CA LEU A 11 19.55 13.16 -14.32
C LEU A 11 18.26 13.13 -15.15
N ASP A 12 18.36 13.34 -16.46
CA ASP A 12 17.17 13.28 -17.33
C ASP A 12 16.57 11.87 -17.34
N LEU A 13 17.44 10.85 -17.39
CA LEU A 13 17.02 9.45 -17.31
C LEU A 13 16.43 9.10 -15.94
N ALA A 14 16.99 9.65 -14.86
CA ALA A 14 16.48 9.46 -13.51
C ALA A 14 15.08 10.09 -13.35
N LYS A 15 14.86 11.29 -13.90
CA LYS A 15 13.54 11.94 -13.91
C LYS A 15 12.52 11.14 -14.72
N MET A 16 12.91 10.61 -15.88
CA MET A 16 12.03 9.76 -16.68
C MET A 16 11.66 8.47 -15.94
N LEU A 17 12.57 7.89 -15.16
CA LEU A 17 12.29 6.74 -14.31
C LEU A 17 11.33 7.12 -13.16
N GLU A 18 11.50 8.30 -12.59
CA GLU A 18 10.59 8.85 -11.57
C GLU A 18 9.18 9.06 -12.12
N ASP A 19 9.07 9.63 -13.33
CA ASP A 19 7.79 9.81 -14.02
C ASP A 19 7.09 8.48 -14.31
N GLN A 20 7.84 7.42 -14.58
CA GLN A 20 7.28 6.07 -14.82
C GLN A 20 6.60 5.48 -13.57
N PHE A 21 7.15 5.76 -12.39
CA PHE A 21 6.52 5.35 -11.11
C PHE A 21 5.43 6.34 -10.65
N GLY A 22 5.39 7.55 -11.22
CA GLY A 22 4.62 8.69 -10.71
C GLY A 22 5.37 9.40 -9.59
N THR A 23 5.76 10.63 -9.81
CA THR A 23 6.59 11.41 -8.85
C THR A 23 5.95 11.49 -7.47
N GLU A 24 4.63 11.69 -7.43
CA GLU A 24 3.86 11.75 -6.19
C GLU A 24 3.70 10.39 -5.48
N ASN A 25 3.97 9.30 -6.18
CA ASN A 25 3.88 7.94 -5.64
C ASN A 25 5.25 7.40 -5.19
N LEU A 26 6.26 8.25 -5.13
CA LEU A 26 7.61 7.88 -4.70
C LEU A 26 8.04 8.63 -3.45
N LEU A 27 8.65 7.91 -2.52
CA LEU A 27 9.37 8.45 -1.36
C LEU A 27 10.78 7.85 -1.33
N LYS A 28 11.78 8.72 -1.29
CA LYS A 28 13.20 8.34 -1.24
C LYS A 28 13.81 8.85 0.05
N SER A 29 14.26 7.95 0.91
CA SER A 29 14.73 8.30 2.26
C SER A 29 15.80 7.33 2.76
N ASN A 30 16.30 7.57 3.96
CA ASN A 30 17.22 6.65 4.67
C ASN A 30 16.66 5.23 4.81
N SER A 31 15.33 5.08 4.94
CA SER A 31 14.68 3.79 5.07
C SER A 31 14.55 3.03 3.74
N GLY A 32 14.90 3.68 2.63
CA GLY A 32 14.87 3.11 1.28
C GLY A 32 14.02 3.91 0.31
N ILE A 33 13.73 3.30 -0.83
CA ILE A 33 12.84 3.85 -1.84
C ILE A 33 11.51 3.13 -1.72
N TRP A 34 10.45 3.91 -1.60
CA TRP A 34 9.10 3.45 -1.39
C TRP A 34 8.21 3.91 -2.53
N HIS A 35 7.32 3.04 -2.96
CA HIS A 35 6.35 3.31 -4.01
C HIS A 35 4.94 3.00 -3.49
N PHE A 36 4.03 3.94 -3.74
CA PHE A 36 2.62 3.76 -3.48
C PHE A 36 1.97 3.01 -4.63
N ASP A 37 1.46 1.82 -4.38
CA ASP A 37 0.88 0.94 -5.41
C ASP A 37 -0.63 1.18 -5.67
N GLY A 38 -1.17 2.25 -5.07
CA GLY A 38 -2.59 2.56 -5.09
C GLY A 38 -3.33 2.14 -3.82
N LEU A 39 -2.68 1.39 -2.94
CA LEU A 39 -3.24 0.89 -1.69
C LEU A 39 -2.34 1.17 -0.49
N ILE A 40 -1.08 0.76 -0.61
CA ILE A 40 -0.08 0.91 0.45
C ILE A 40 1.26 1.35 -0.13
N TRP A 41 2.13 1.84 0.75
CA TRP A 41 3.52 2.09 0.43
C TRP A 41 4.34 0.82 0.59
N ARG A 42 4.90 0.31 -0.51
CA ARG A 42 5.82 -0.83 -0.48
C ARG A 42 7.24 -0.40 -0.84
N ARG A 43 8.20 -1.05 -0.22
CA ARG A 43 9.60 -0.79 -0.51
C ARG A 43 9.97 -1.41 -1.86
N LEU A 44 10.59 -0.61 -2.72
CA LEU A 44 11.18 -1.10 -3.96
C LEU A 44 12.54 -1.74 -3.67
N SER A 45 12.76 -2.91 -4.21
CA SER A 45 14.06 -3.58 -4.18
C SER A 45 15.00 -3.01 -5.24
N ASP A 46 16.31 -3.20 -5.07
CA ASP A 46 17.29 -2.81 -6.08
C ASP A 46 17.09 -3.54 -7.40
N ASP A 47 16.58 -4.77 -7.38
CA ASP A 47 16.33 -5.54 -8.59
C ASP A 47 15.10 -5.03 -9.36
N GLU A 48 14.04 -4.61 -8.66
CA GLU A 48 12.89 -3.94 -9.29
C GLU A 48 13.31 -2.62 -9.94
N LEU A 49 14.11 -1.82 -9.25
CA LEU A 49 14.65 -0.57 -9.79
C LEU A 49 15.51 -0.81 -11.02
N LYS A 50 16.40 -1.81 -10.98
CA LYS A 50 17.23 -2.18 -12.14
C LYS A 50 16.38 -2.67 -13.31
N ALA A 51 15.36 -3.47 -13.05
CA ALA A 51 14.46 -3.96 -14.09
C ALA A 51 13.71 -2.79 -14.76
N ALA A 52 13.11 -1.89 -13.98
CA ALA A 52 12.43 -0.71 -14.52
C ALA A 52 13.37 0.20 -15.31
N ALA A 53 14.57 0.46 -14.79
CA ALA A 53 15.59 1.26 -15.44
C ALA A 53 16.09 0.62 -16.75
N THR A 54 16.23 -0.71 -16.77
CA THR A 54 16.63 -1.46 -17.97
C THR A 54 15.55 -1.37 -19.05
N THR A 55 14.28 -1.55 -18.65
CA THR A 55 13.13 -1.41 -19.56
C THR A 55 13.07 -0.01 -20.15
N LEU A 56 13.18 1.03 -19.32
CA LEU A 56 13.19 2.42 -19.79
C LEU A 56 14.33 2.68 -20.81
N GLN A 57 15.52 2.19 -20.53
CA GLN A 57 16.64 2.32 -21.48
C GLN A 57 16.39 1.54 -22.77
N ALA A 58 15.89 0.31 -22.70
CA ALA A 58 15.63 -0.52 -23.89
C ALA A 58 14.57 0.11 -24.80
N GLU A 59 13.60 0.82 -24.25
CA GLU A 59 12.60 1.54 -25.03
C GLU A 59 13.14 2.79 -25.74
N ARG A 60 14.21 3.39 -25.22
CA ARG A 60 14.72 4.70 -25.64
C ARG A 60 16.01 4.63 -26.43
N VAL A 61 16.83 3.60 -26.23
CA VAL A 61 18.14 3.42 -26.87
C VAL A 61 18.25 2.07 -27.58
N ASP A 62 19.06 2.03 -28.63
CA ASP A 62 19.32 0.78 -29.35
C ASP A 62 20.21 -0.19 -28.56
N ARG A 63 20.94 0.32 -27.56
CA ARG A 63 21.84 -0.46 -26.72
C ARG A 63 21.85 0.02 -25.28
N VAL A 64 21.51 -0.88 -24.36
CA VAL A 64 21.61 -0.64 -22.91
C VAL A 64 23.09 -0.70 -22.50
N MET A 65 23.57 0.39 -21.89
CA MET A 65 24.95 0.47 -21.39
C MET A 65 24.95 0.39 -19.86
N ARG A 66 25.73 -0.55 -19.30
CA ARG A 66 25.79 -0.80 -17.84
C ARG A 66 26.22 0.44 -17.04
N SER A 67 27.23 1.19 -17.52
CA SER A 67 27.71 2.40 -16.86
C SER A 67 26.60 3.46 -16.74
N ARG A 68 25.83 3.64 -17.80
CA ARG A 68 24.74 4.59 -17.86
C ARG A 68 23.55 4.17 -16.97
N LEU A 69 23.29 2.86 -16.90
CA LEU A 69 22.31 2.30 -16.00
C LEU A 69 22.68 2.59 -14.53
N SER A 70 23.95 2.39 -14.17
CA SER A 70 24.43 2.67 -12.82
C SER A 70 24.37 4.14 -12.47
N GLY A 71 24.81 5.04 -13.37
CA GLY A 71 24.75 6.50 -13.14
C GLY A 71 23.32 7.00 -12.96
N MET A 72 22.40 6.57 -13.83
CA MET A 72 20.99 6.88 -13.71
C MET A 72 20.41 6.43 -12.35
N LEU A 73 20.71 5.21 -11.92
CA LEU A 73 20.20 4.67 -10.66
C LEU A 73 20.79 5.38 -9.43
N GLU A 74 22.05 5.79 -9.47
CA GLU A 74 22.65 6.60 -8.40
C GLU A 74 21.96 7.97 -8.28
N VAL A 75 21.77 8.65 -9.41
CA VAL A 75 21.06 9.92 -9.43
C VAL A 75 19.60 9.74 -8.99
N PHE A 76 18.91 8.72 -9.47
CA PHE A 76 17.54 8.42 -9.08
C PHE A 76 17.39 8.22 -7.56
N LYS A 77 18.33 7.52 -6.93
CA LYS A 77 18.30 7.25 -5.48
C LYS A 77 18.48 8.52 -4.63
N THR A 78 19.18 9.52 -5.14
CA THR A 78 19.52 10.74 -4.42
C THR A 78 18.69 11.96 -4.81
N TYR A 79 18.13 11.95 -6.00
CA TYR A 79 17.28 13.05 -6.47
C TYR A 79 15.95 13.06 -5.71
N ASN A 80 15.52 14.23 -5.22
CA ASN A 80 14.32 14.39 -4.38
C ASN A 80 14.33 13.55 -3.09
N TRP A 81 15.55 13.32 -2.55
CA TRP A 81 15.71 12.57 -1.33
C TRP A 81 15.27 13.39 -0.10
N ILE A 82 14.62 12.74 0.85
CA ILE A 82 14.25 13.30 2.14
C ILE A 82 14.98 12.56 3.27
N SER A 83 15.30 13.26 4.36
CA SER A 83 16.08 12.67 5.46
C SER A 83 15.35 11.55 6.18
N ASN A 84 14.04 11.66 6.32
CA ASN A 84 13.20 10.68 7.01
C ASN A 84 11.86 10.52 6.30
N ALA A 85 11.35 9.31 6.24
CA ALA A 85 10.01 9.01 5.78
C ALA A 85 9.22 8.44 6.96
N ASP A 86 8.33 9.25 7.50
CA ASP A 86 7.41 8.80 8.53
C ASP A 86 6.27 8.02 7.87
N PHE A 87 6.00 6.84 8.41
CA PHE A 87 4.92 5.95 7.97
C PHE A 87 3.88 5.80 9.07
N GLU A 88 2.76 5.22 8.69
CA GLU A 88 1.62 4.98 9.58
C GLU A 88 1.08 6.29 10.20
N LEU A 89 1.03 7.33 9.36
CA LEU A 89 0.49 8.63 9.73
C LEU A 89 -1.03 8.56 9.88
N GLY A 90 -1.57 9.51 10.64
CA GLY A 90 -3.01 9.66 10.83
C GLY A 90 -3.60 8.78 11.93
N ASP A 91 -4.91 8.64 11.91
CA ASP A 91 -5.67 7.97 12.96
C ASP A 91 -5.41 6.45 12.95
N PRO A 92 -5.01 5.85 14.09
CA PRO A 92 -4.81 4.41 14.20
C PRO A 92 -6.10 3.59 14.00
N SER A 93 -7.26 4.21 14.09
CA SER A 93 -8.55 3.58 13.82
C SER A 93 -8.77 3.24 12.34
N ILE A 94 -7.94 3.77 11.44
CA ILE A 94 -8.04 3.49 10.01
C ILE A 94 -7.32 2.20 9.67
N VAL A 95 -8.06 1.21 9.21
CA VAL A 95 -7.54 -0.08 8.75
C VAL A 95 -7.70 -0.21 7.25
N VAL A 96 -6.58 -0.40 6.54
CA VAL A 96 -6.56 -0.61 5.10
C VAL A 96 -6.79 -2.09 4.79
N MET A 97 -7.67 -2.37 3.84
CA MET A 97 -8.03 -3.70 3.35
C MET A 97 -7.78 -3.80 1.84
N ALA A 98 -7.89 -4.99 1.28
CA ALA A 98 -7.59 -5.23 -0.14
C ALA A 98 -8.45 -4.39 -1.12
N ASP A 99 -9.60 -3.94 -0.72
CA ASP A 99 -10.58 -3.23 -1.55
C ASP A 99 -11.00 -1.86 -0.98
N GLY A 100 -10.35 -1.39 0.11
CA GLY A 100 -10.69 -0.12 0.71
C GLY A 100 -10.04 0.11 2.06
N TYR A 101 -10.55 1.09 2.78
CA TYR A 101 -10.20 1.28 4.17
C TYR A 101 -11.45 1.50 5.03
N ARG A 102 -11.38 1.06 6.26
CA ARG A 102 -12.41 1.30 7.27
C ARG A 102 -11.87 2.25 8.33
N ASP A 103 -12.64 3.27 8.60
CA ASP A 103 -12.47 4.12 9.77
C ASP A 103 -13.37 3.58 10.89
N TYR A 104 -12.77 3.03 11.93
CA TYR A 104 -13.50 2.46 13.06
C TYR A 104 -14.12 3.51 13.99
N ASN A 105 -13.65 4.77 13.94
CA ASN A 105 -14.27 5.84 14.73
C ASN A 105 -15.61 6.28 14.15
N SER A 106 -15.69 6.39 12.84
CA SER A 106 -16.92 6.80 12.15
C SER A 106 -17.78 5.62 11.71
N GLY A 107 -17.23 4.40 11.72
CA GLY A 107 -17.85 3.22 11.13
C GLY A 107 -17.94 3.27 9.61
N ALA A 108 -17.39 4.30 8.98
CA ALA A 108 -17.48 4.51 7.56
C ALA A 108 -16.56 3.52 6.81
N TRP A 109 -17.12 2.91 5.78
CA TRP A 109 -16.37 2.20 4.76
C TRP A 109 -16.12 3.13 3.58
N ASN A 110 -14.87 3.33 3.25
CA ASN A 110 -14.47 4.12 2.11
C ASN A 110 -13.87 3.18 1.05
N LYS A 111 -14.53 3.07 -0.08
CA LYS A 111 -13.98 2.40 -1.24
C LYS A 111 -12.87 3.30 -1.78
N ILE A 112 -11.69 2.75 -1.98
CA ILE A 112 -10.46 3.50 -2.15
C ILE A 112 -10.56 4.52 -3.29
N ASP A 113 -10.10 5.65 -2.97
CA ASP A 113 -8.70 6.08 -3.14
C ASP A 113 -7.97 6.04 -1.78
N ALA A 114 -7.11 5.05 -1.63
CA ALA A 114 -6.30 4.95 -0.42
C ALA A 114 -5.51 6.25 -0.29
N ASP A 115 -5.70 6.92 0.82
CA ASP A 115 -5.04 8.18 1.06
C ASP A 115 -3.54 7.91 1.24
N ARG A 116 -2.76 8.16 0.18
CA ARG A 116 -1.30 7.99 0.19
C ARG A 116 -0.65 8.83 1.28
N GLU A 117 -1.30 9.91 1.73
CA GLU A 117 -0.82 10.78 2.80
C GLU A 117 -0.79 10.06 4.16
N LEU A 118 -1.62 9.04 4.35
CA LEU A 118 -1.57 8.20 5.56
C LEU A 118 -0.34 7.30 5.62
N ARG A 119 0.39 7.15 4.52
CA ARG A 119 1.63 6.38 4.41
C ARG A 119 1.56 4.98 5.02
N ARG A 120 0.46 4.28 4.78
CA ARG A 120 0.26 2.90 5.25
C ARG A 120 1.15 1.93 4.50
N ARG A 121 1.77 0.99 5.24
CA ARG A 121 2.64 -0.06 4.69
C ARG A 121 2.02 -1.44 4.75
N ILE A 122 0.92 -1.57 5.45
CA ILE A 122 0.25 -2.84 5.71
C ILE A 122 -1.21 -2.71 5.30
N CYS A 123 -1.72 -3.71 4.61
CA CYS A 123 -3.15 -3.90 4.43
C CYS A 123 -3.55 -5.31 4.86
N LEU A 124 -4.78 -5.48 5.29
CA LEU A 124 -5.34 -6.79 5.49
C LEU A 124 -5.66 -7.40 4.11
N PRO A 125 -5.22 -8.64 3.81
CA PRO A 125 -5.47 -9.29 2.53
C PRO A 125 -6.90 -9.85 2.45
N ALA A 126 -7.87 -9.06 2.89
CA ALA A 126 -9.28 -9.40 2.92
C ALA A 126 -10.10 -8.21 2.43
N SER A 127 -11.18 -8.50 1.71
CA SER A 127 -12.15 -7.49 1.31
C SER A 127 -13.19 -7.29 2.40
N TYR A 128 -13.59 -6.05 2.62
CA TYR A 128 -14.67 -5.74 3.54
C TYR A 128 -16.02 -6.08 2.89
N THR A 129 -16.70 -7.07 3.43
CA THR A 129 -18.02 -7.50 2.91
C THR A 129 -19.18 -6.84 3.64
N GLY A 130 -18.95 -6.28 4.83
CA GLY A 130 -20.00 -5.84 5.75
C GLY A 130 -20.84 -6.99 6.30
N ALA A 131 -20.55 -8.22 5.88
CA ALA A 131 -21.30 -9.39 6.28
C ALA A 131 -20.74 -9.97 7.59
N ARG A 132 -21.66 -10.41 8.45
CA ARG A 132 -21.30 -11.18 9.64
C ARG A 132 -20.91 -12.60 9.22
N PRO A 133 -19.72 -13.11 9.63
CA PRO A 133 -19.36 -14.50 9.34
C PRO A 133 -20.35 -15.47 9.98
N ALA A 134 -21.06 -16.22 9.15
CA ALA A 134 -22.10 -17.15 9.62
C ALA A 134 -21.58 -18.19 10.63
N GLN A 135 -20.31 -18.57 10.51
CA GLN A 135 -19.67 -19.48 11.47
C GLN A 135 -19.47 -18.84 12.85
N PHE A 136 -19.16 -17.54 12.90
CA PHE A 136 -19.00 -16.83 14.16
C PHE A 136 -20.37 -16.56 14.80
N ASP A 137 -21.39 -16.20 14.02
CA ASP A 137 -22.76 -16.12 14.51
C ASP A 137 -23.25 -17.45 15.10
N LYS A 138 -22.92 -18.56 14.43
CA LYS A 138 -23.22 -19.88 14.96
C LYS A 138 -22.50 -20.15 16.26
N PHE A 139 -21.19 -19.88 16.32
CA PHE A 139 -20.38 -20.02 17.52
C PHE A 139 -20.95 -19.20 18.69
N LEU A 140 -21.33 -17.93 18.48
CA LEU A 140 -21.96 -17.12 19.51
C LEU A 140 -23.27 -17.73 20.02
N ARG A 141 -24.08 -18.28 19.13
CA ARG A 141 -25.33 -18.96 19.52
C ARG A 141 -25.06 -20.23 20.33
N ASP A 142 -23.99 -20.94 20.01
CA ASP A 142 -23.64 -22.19 20.69
C ASP A 142 -23.07 -21.95 22.09
N ILE A 143 -22.38 -20.81 22.33
CA ILE A 143 -21.79 -20.49 23.64
C ILE A 143 -22.71 -19.64 24.54
N LEU A 144 -23.67 -18.91 23.97
CA LEU A 144 -24.62 -18.10 24.74
C LEU A 144 -25.88 -18.93 25.12
N CYS A 145 -25.63 -19.92 25.96
CA CYS A 145 -26.63 -20.81 26.55
C CYS A 145 -26.37 -20.97 28.05
N ASP A 146 -27.37 -21.42 28.78
CA ASP A 146 -27.24 -21.74 30.19
C ASP A 146 -26.60 -23.14 30.42
N ALA A 147 -26.51 -23.58 31.68
CA ALA A 147 -25.91 -24.85 32.03
C ALA A 147 -26.70 -26.07 31.50
N GLU A 148 -27.93 -25.89 31.22
CA GLU A 148 -28.85 -26.90 30.64
C GLU A 148 -28.83 -26.92 29.10
N GLY A 149 -28.07 -25.97 28.48
CA GLY A 149 -27.96 -25.83 27.02
C GLY A 149 -29.13 -25.06 26.37
N GLU A 150 -30.00 -24.43 27.19
CA GLU A 150 -31.06 -23.58 26.68
C GLU A 150 -30.51 -22.18 26.35
N ALA A 151 -31.10 -21.53 25.36
CA ALA A 151 -30.70 -20.20 24.96
C ALA A 151 -30.92 -19.16 26.09
N LEU A 152 -29.91 -18.37 26.42
CA LEU A 152 -30.08 -17.26 27.33
C LEU A 152 -31.15 -16.30 26.84
N ASN A 153 -32.00 -15.78 27.76
CA ASN A 153 -33.07 -14.87 27.42
C ASN A 153 -32.61 -13.63 26.66
N ASP A 154 -31.38 -13.16 26.95
CA ASP A 154 -30.77 -11.99 26.34
C ASP A 154 -29.77 -12.34 25.22
N ARG A 155 -29.78 -13.57 24.71
CA ARG A 155 -28.78 -14.05 23.74
C ARG A 155 -28.67 -13.16 22.52
N GLU A 156 -29.76 -12.68 21.98
CA GLU A 156 -29.76 -11.78 20.82
C GLU A 156 -29.11 -10.44 21.15
N ALA A 157 -29.46 -9.84 22.28
CA ALA A 157 -28.87 -8.58 22.75
C ALA A 157 -27.36 -8.75 23.02
N LEU A 158 -26.94 -9.85 23.63
CA LEU A 158 -25.54 -10.16 23.87
C LEU A 158 -24.77 -10.37 22.57
N THR A 159 -25.38 -11.04 21.59
CA THR A 159 -24.79 -11.22 20.26
C THR A 159 -24.58 -9.87 19.57
N GLU A 160 -25.56 -8.99 19.58
CA GLU A 160 -25.44 -7.64 19.03
C GLU A 160 -24.35 -6.83 19.75
N LEU A 161 -24.33 -6.87 21.08
CA LEU A 161 -23.30 -6.18 21.87
C LEU A 161 -21.89 -6.66 21.52
N ILE A 162 -21.69 -7.97 21.35
CA ILE A 162 -20.39 -8.53 20.95
C ILE A 162 -20.00 -8.04 19.56
N TRP A 163 -20.94 -7.95 18.62
CA TRP A 163 -20.69 -7.40 17.30
C TRP A 163 -20.36 -5.91 17.30
N GLU A 164 -20.94 -5.14 18.21
CA GLU A 164 -20.62 -3.72 18.37
C GLU A 164 -19.22 -3.50 18.96
N MET A 165 -18.67 -4.48 19.67
CA MET A 165 -17.34 -4.42 20.29
C MET A 165 -16.19 -4.89 19.37
N LEU A 166 -16.51 -5.56 18.26
CA LEU A 166 -15.54 -6.07 17.27
C LEU A 166 -15.40 -5.12 16.08
#